data_9597a5608c181118dc302b736f52b5a1
#
_entry.id   9597a5608c181118dc302b736f52b5a1
#
_cell.length_a   1.000
_cell.length_b   1.000
_cell.length_c   1.000
_cell.angle_alpha   90.00
_cell.angle_beta   90.00
_cell.angle_gamma   90.00
#
_symmetry.space_group_name_H-M   'P 1'
#
loop_
_entity.id
_entity.type
_entity.pdbx_description
1 polymer ?
#
loop_
_entity_poly.entity_id
_entity_poly.type
_entity_poly.pdbx_seq_one_letter_code
_entity_poly.pdbx_strand_id
1 'polypeptide(L)'
;MPASGTPPQPADQAGSTDSTNHRPRRRRCPAVRLVLLTVIAVLLGASQAAPAVHLDPPDLSGLPEGAYVALGDSYASGFGVPPYAEGTDVTGGNTCRRSAGSYAHIVSERTGRTLEMGACSGARTRNFYEANESWGEAAQLDRLGPDTGLVTFSIGGNDAGFARILGDCIGGGDRGFLSAAGCSSDAEVTGAVDGAIDALAGKTTRDGVYSYESIMTDIGTRSPNAAVVAVGYPRLFPEQGGSGGLLLGRCHGVTKVDQRWINAKTDELNTAFKAAALRHGYLFADPTDNFERHELCGRHGSWMFGLLETGRFHPNIDGHRATADAVIKALGVANRTTQPAQLADVEAQAANARPVAAISVSRDGERIGLDASASTDSDGAVANIDWYVQHADGTEEVLTGARANRHGPR
;
A
#
# COMPACT_ATOMS: atom_id res chain seq x y z
N MET A 1 -19.88 52.20 -21.43
CA MET A 1 -19.80 52.82 -22.76
C MET A 1 -18.43 52.58 -23.34
N PRO A 2 -18.35 52.41 -24.64
CA PRO A 2 -18.27 51.11 -25.34
C PRO A 2 -16.95 51.01 -26.13
N ALA A 3 -16.61 49.84 -26.69
CA ALA A 3 -16.78 49.47 -28.11
C ALA A 3 -15.96 48.20 -28.37
N SER A 4 -16.55 47.16 -28.74
CA SER A 4 -16.64 46.43 -30.01
C SER A 4 -15.43 46.50 -30.95
N GLY A 5 -14.94 45.32 -31.35
CA GLY A 5 -14.02 45.14 -32.46
C GLY A 5 -13.78 43.68 -32.79
N THR A 6 -14.59 43.15 -33.72
CA THR A 6 -14.43 41.86 -34.39
C THR A 6 -13.42 42.00 -35.53
N PRO A 7 -12.52 41.06 -35.83
CA PRO A 7 -11.74 41.01 -37.07
C PRO A 7 -12.37 40.10 -38.12
N PRO A 8 -12.13 40.37 -39.43
CA PRO A 8 -12.74 39.68 -40.54
C PRO A 8 -11.96 38.46 -41.04
N GLN A 9 -12.69 37.56 -41.70
CA GLN A 9 -12.16 36.50 -42.55
C GLN A 9 -11.69 37.06 -43.90
N PRO A 10 -10.80 36.39 -44.60
CA PRO A 10 -10.76 36.50 -46.06
C PRO A 10 -11.02 35.17 -46.79
N ALA A 11 -11.51 35.37 -47.97
CA ALA A 11 -12.11 34.46 -48.91
C ALA A 11 -11.13 33.66 -49.78
N ASP A 12 -11.73 32.64 -50.39
CA ASP A 12 -11.33 31.80 -51.52
C ASP A 12 -10.40 32.37 -52.59
N GLN A 13 -9.52 31.49 -53.10
CA GLN A 13 -9.30 31.42 -54.56
C GLN A 13 -8.92 30.01 -55.02
N ALA A 14 -9.62 29.57 -56.03
CA ALA A 14 -9.47 28.35 -56.78
C ALA A 14 -8.28 28.41 -57.77
N GLY A 15 -7.69 27.28 -58.09
CA GLY A 15 -6.70 27.12 -59.15
C GLY A 15 -6.56 25.65 -59.56
N SER A 16 -7.25 25.31 -60.63
CA SER A 16 -7.19 24.06 -61.39
C SER A 16 -5.87 23.92 -62.15
N THR A 17 -5.24 22.74 -62.16
CA THR A 17 -4.61 22.18 -63.37
C THR A 17 -4.53 20.66 -63.30
N ASP A 18 -5.04 20.08 -64.36
CA ASP A 18 -5.05 18.74 -64.85
C ASP A 18 -3.61 18.25 -65.23
N SER A 19 -3.25 17.01 -64.92
CA SER A 19 -2.42 16.23 -65.80
C SER A 19 -2.47 14.72 -65.51
N THR A 20 -2.95 14.06 -66.48
CA THR A 20 -2.86 12.60 -66.80
C THR A 20 -1.52 11.97 -66.48
N ASN A 21 -1.44 10.76 -65.88
CA ASN A 21 -0.88 9.62 -66.58
C ASN A 21 -0.81 8.29 -65.80
N HIS A 22 -1.14 7.23 -66.52
CA HIS A 22 -0.72 5.84 -66.55
C HIS A 22 -0.62 4.98 -65.25
N ARG A 23 -1.61 4.11 -65.15
CA ARG A 23 -1.56 2.87 -64.37
C ARG A 23 -0.89 1.74 -65.13
N PRO A 24 0.06 0.98 -64.55
CA PRO A 24 0.38 -0.36 -65.06
C PRO A 24 -0.55 -1.40 -64.36
N ARG A 25 -1.17 -2.24 -65.16
CA ARG A 25 -1.94 -3.41 -64.78
C ARG A 25 -1.03 -4.43 -64.07
N ARG A 26 -1.27 -4.68 -62.78
CA ARG A 26 -0.72 -5.86 -62.09
C ARG A 26 -1.71 -7.03 -62.22
N ARG A 27 -1.21 -8.11 -62.75
CA ARG A 27 -1.86 -9.43 -62.87
C ARG A 27 -2.10 -9.99 -61.49
N ARG A 28 -3.33 -10.38 -61.18
CA ARG A 28 -3.71 -11.08 -59.96
C ARG A 28 -3.35 -12.57 -60.07
N CYS A 29 -2.52 -13.12 -59.15
CA CYS A 29 -2.36 -14.55 -58.93
C CYS A 29 -3.37 -15.01 -57.89
N PRO A 30 -4.19 -16.03 -58.16
CA PRO A 30 -5.28 -16.46 -57.28
C PRO A 30 -4.86 -17.46 -56.15
N ALA A 31 -3.55 -17.74 -56.01
CA ALA A 31 -3.12 -18.81 -55.09
C ALA A 31 -2.82 -18.40 -53.65
N VAL A 32 -2.83 -17.07 -53.31
CA VAL A 32 -2.43 -16.60 -51.96
C VAL A 32 -3.62 -16.46 -50.99
N ARG A 33 -4.87 -16.52 -51.51
CA ARG A 33 -6.04 -16.33 -50.64
C ARG A 33 -6.51 -17.61 -49.91
N LEU A 34 -6.05 -18.79 -50.26
CA LEU A 34 -6.53 -20.05 -49.64
C LEU A 34 -5.69 -20.48 -48.44
N VAL A 35 -4.44 -20.04 -48.33
CA VAL A 35 -3.54 -20.40 -47.21
C VAL A 35 -3.73 -19.52 -46.00
N LEU A 36 -4.25 -18.28 -46.16
CA LEU A 36 -4.45 -17.37 -45.02
C LEU A 36 -5.72 -17.66 -44.23
N LEU A 37 -6.73 -18.31 -44.84
CA LEU A 37 -7.98 -18.65 -44.15
C LEU A 37 -7.88 -19.95 -43.33
N THR A 38 -6.98 -20.85 -43.64
CA THR A 38 -6.75 -22.09 -42.86
C THR A 38 -5.86 -21.86 -41.62
N VAL A 39 -4.97 -20.89 -41.62
CA VAL A 39 -4.15 -20.56 -40.45
C VAL A 39 -4.96 -19.78 -39.38
N ILE A 40 -5.93 -18.97 -39.79
CA ILE A 40 -6.81 -18.25 -38.83
C ILE A 40 -7.82 -19.19 -38.16
N ALA A 41 -8.26 -20.26 -38.84
CA ALA A 41 -9.19 -21.21 -38.26
C ALA A 41 -8.57 -22.15 -37.21
N VAL A 42 -7.25 -22.36 -37.23
CA VAL A 42 -6.54 -23.19 -36.23
C VAL A 42 -6.16 -22.43 -34.98
N LEU A 43 -6.10 -21.07 -35.03
CA LEU A 43 -5.80 -20.21 -33.86
C LEU A 43 -7.05 -19.77 -33.08
N LEU A 44 -8.25 -20.07 -33.54
CA LEU A 44 -9.52 -19.77 -32.85
C LEU A 44 -10.11 -20.94 -32.07
N GLY A 45 -9.44 -22.08 -32.03
CA GLY A 45 -9.90 -23.26 -31.35
C GLY A 45 -9.04 -23.62 -30.16
N ALA A 46 -9.34 -23.13 -29.01
CA ALA A 46 -9.12 -23.59 -27.63
C ALA A 46 -8.57 -22.51 -26.67
N SER A 47 -9.22 -21.39 -26.55
CA SER A 47 -9.27 -20.76 -25.24
C SER A 47 -10.34 -21.50 -24.42
N GLN A 48 -9.98 -22.65 -23.89
CA GLN A 48 -10.71 -23.19 -22.75
C GLN A 48 -10.36 -22.23 -21.60
N ALA A 49 -11.31 -21.34 -21.28
CA ALA A 49 -11.24 -20.61 -20.02
C ALA A 49 -11.08 -21.65 -18.91
N ALA A 50 -9.97 -21.59 -18.20
CA ALA A 50 -9.83 -22.38 -16.98
C ALA A 50 -11.10 -22.16 -16.15
N PRO A 51 -11.70 -23.21 -15.57
CA PRO A 51 -12.87 -23.02 -14.73
C PRO A 51 -12.49 -22.01 -13.65
N ALA A 52 -13.28 -20.95 -13.54
CA ALA A 52 -13.16 -20.02 -12.44
C ALA A 52 -13.31 -20.85 -11.17
N VAL A 53 -12.26 -20.87 -10.33
CA VAL A 53 -12.34 -21.49 -9.02
C VAL A 53 -13.37 -20.66 -8.26
N HIS A 54 -14.57 -21.17 -8.14
CA HIS A 54 -15.62 -20.58 -7.34
C HIS A 54 -15.25 -20.91 -5.90
N LEU A 55 -14.53 -20.00 -5.23
CA LEU A 55 -14.29 -20.09 -3.79
C LEU A 55 -15.64 -19.77 -3.13
N ASP A 56 -16.17 -20.71 -2.39
CA ASP A 56 -17.34 -20.46 -1.57
C ASP A 56 -17.06 -19.27 -0.62
N PRO A 57 -18.07 -18.40 -0.36
CA PRO A 57 -17.88 -17.31 0.58
C PRO A 57 -17.50 -17.87 1.96
N PRO A 58 -16.64 -17.18 2.73
CA PRO A 58 -16.23 -17.62 4.05
C PRO A 58 -17.44 -17.86 4.96
N ASP A 59 -17.45 -18.99 5.65
CA ASP A 59 -18.45 -19.28 6.67
C ASP A 59 -18.23 -18.37 7.89
N LEU A 60 -19.20 -17.49 8.16
CA LEU A 60 -19.20 -16.55 9.26
C LEU A 60 -20.01 -17.02 10.47
N SER A 61 -20.45 -18.28 10.48
CA SER A 61 -21.23 -18.83 11.60
C SER A 61 -20.47 -18.75 12.93
N GLY A 62 -21.21 -18.60 14.01
CA GLY A 62 -20.64 -18.52 15.37
C GLY A 62 -19.88 -17.23 15.69
N LEU A 63 -20.02 -16.16 14.89
CA LEU A 63 -19.57 -14.83 15.30
C LEU A 63 -20.47 -14.30 16.44
N PRO A 64 -19.88 -13.69 17.49
CA PRO A 64 -20.65 -13.11 18.60
C PRO A 64 -21.71 -12.13 18.12
N GLU A 65 -22.88 -12.13 18.73
CA GLU A 65 -23.92 -11.12 18.46
C GLU A 65 -23.48 -9.73 18.96
N GLY A 66 -24.10 -8.66 18.44
CA GLY A 66 -23.86 -7.29 18.88
C GLY A 66 -23.44 -6.33 17.78
N ALA A 67 -23.19 -5.09 18.15
CA ALA A 67 -22.76 -4.03 17.25
C ALA A 67 -21.36 -4.28 16.69
N TYR A 68 -21.09 -3.69 15.53
CA TYR A 68 -19.76 -3.64 14.94
C TYR A 68 -19.15 -2.27 15.19
N VAL A 69 -17.98 -2.22 15.82
CA VAL A 69 -17.22 -0.99 16.06
C VAL A 69 -15.95 -1.01 15.20
N ALA A 70 -15.75 0.01 14.36
CA ALA A 70 -14.56 0.17 13.57
C ALA A 70 -13.72 1.34 14.06
N LEU A 71 -12.50 1.06 14.51
CA LEU A 71 -11.53 2.03 15.03
C LEU A 71 -10.36 2.18 14.06
N GLY A 72 -9.53 3.20 14.28
CA GLY A 72 -8.28 3.34 13.53
C GLY A 72 -8.06 4.71 12.92
N ASP A 73 -7.24 4.72 11.88
CA ASP A 73 -6.77 5.92 11.19
C ASP A 73 -7.48 6.15 9.84
N SER A 74 -6.79 6.82 8.91
CA SER A 74 -7.30 7.17 7.59
C SER A 74 -7.60 5.95 6.69
N TYR A 75 -6.89 4.84 6.88
CA TYR A 75 -7.15 3.59 6.16
C TYR A 75 -8.46 2.95 6.61
N ALA A 76 -8.82 3.13 7.88
CA ALA A 76 -10.10 2.65 8.41
C ALA A 76 -11.25 3.64 8.15
N SER A 77 -11.00 4.96 8.25
CA SER A 77 -12.04 5.97 8.03
C SER A 77 -12.51 6.06 6.57
N GLY A 78 -11.71 5.63 5.60
CA GLY A 78 -12.03 5.72 4.17
C GLY A 78 -11.62 7.05 3.56
N PHE A 79 -10.55 7.67 4.07
CA PHE A 79 -10.01 8.90 3.49
C PHE A 79 -9.67 8.74 2.00
N GLY A 80 -10.14 9.67 1.20
CA GLY A 80 -9.99 9.66 -0.27
C GLY A 80 -11.27 9.23 -0.99
N VAL A 81 -12.23 8.59 -0.33
CA VAL A 81 -13.46 8.06 -0.94
C VAL A 81 -14.69 8.84 -0.45
N PRO A 82 -14.99 10.05 -0.99
CA PRO A 82 -16.21 10.78 -0.65
C PRO A 82 -17.47 10.06 -1.19
N PRO A 83 -18.70 10.35 -0.67
CA PRO A 83 -18.97 11.37 0.35
C PRO A 83 -18.58 10.92 1.75
N TYR A 84 -18.23 11.91 2.58
CA TYR A 84 -17.95 11.69 4.00
C TYR A 84 -19.20 11.94 4.86
N ALA A 85 -19.27 11.28 6.01
CA ALA A 85 -20.32 11.52 7.00
C ALA A 85 -20.35 12.99 7.43
N GLU A 86 -21.55 13.50 7.67
CA GLU A 86 -21.77 14.88 8.07
C GLU A 86 -20.91 15.26 9.29
N GLY A 87 -20.32 16.45 9.25
CA GLY A 87 -19.46 16.95 10.33
C GLY A 87 -18.06 16.32 10.42
N THR A 88 -17.67 15.42 9.48
CA THR A 88 -16.35 14.74 9.52
C THR A 88 -15.39 15.19 8.42
N ASP A 89 -15.73 16.21 7.63
CA ASP A 89 -14.84 16.87 6.65
C ASP A 89 -15.04 18.39 6.70
N VAL A 90 -14.75 18.98 7.85
CA VAL A 90 -14.93 20.42 8.11
C VAL A 90 -13.59 21.13 8.03
N THR A 91 -13.44 22.08 7.09
CA THR A 91 -12.24 22.89 6.96
C THR A 91 -11.95 23.66 8.26
N GLY A 92 -10.77 23.45 8.84
CA GLY A 92 -10.38 24.05 10.12
C GLY A 92 -11.03 23.42 11.35
N GLY A 93 -11.77 22.32 11.19
CA GLY A 93 -12.43 21.56 12.25
C GLY A 93 -12.17 20.07 12.11
N ASN A 94 -13.19 19.27 12.36
CA ASN A 94 -13.11 17.81 12.29
C ASN A 94 -12.84 17.33 10.86
N THR A 95 -11.72 16.64 10.66
CA THR A 95 -11.33 16.03 9.39
C THR A 95 -11.12 14.53 9.53
N CYS A 96 -11.93 13.85 10.33
CA CYS A 96 -11.90 12.37 10.44
C CYS A 96 -12.24 11.68 9.13
N ARG A 97 -13.02 12.33 8.24
CA ARG A 97 -13.35 11.87 6.89
C ARG A 97 -13.85 10.45 6.84
N ARG A 98 -14.92 10.20 7.60
CA ARG A 98 -15.58 8.90 7.67
C ARG A 98 -16.41 8.67 6.42
N SER A 99 -16.01 7.72 5.58
CA SER A 99 -16.64 7.44 4.29
C SER A 99 -17.54 6.22 4.34
N ALA A 100 -18.72 6.32 3.73
CA ALA A 100 -19.58 5.16 3.46
C ALA A 100 -18.94 4.14 2.50
N GLY A 101 -17.91 4.52 1.74
CA GLY A 101 -17.12 3.62 0.89
C GLY A 101 -15.96 2.93 1.62
N SER A 102 -15.78 3.13 2.95
CA SER A 102 -14.71 2.47 3.71
C SER A 102 -14.91 0.96 3.81
N TYR A 103 -13.82 0.22 4.02
CA TYR A 103 -13.90 -1.23 4.22
C TYR A 103 -14.85 -1.60 5.36
N ALA A 104 -14.92 -0.76 6.41
CA ALA A 104 -15.77 -1.02 7.55
C ALA A 104 -17.25 -1.01 7.19
N HIS A 105 -17.72 -0.10 6.33
CA HIS A 105 -19.10 -0.12 5.84
C HIS A 105 -19.36 -1.37 5.00
N ILE A 106 -18.44 -1.78 4.16
CA ILE A 106 -18.58 -3.01 3.34
C ILE A 106 -18.65 -4.26 4.25
N VAL A 107 -17.83 -4.32 5.31
CA VAL A 107 -17.90 -5.39 6.31
C VAL A 107 -19.24 -5.36 7.05
N SER A 108 -19.73 -4.18 7.44
CA SER A 108 -21.05 -4.00 8.06
C SER A 108 -22.17 -4.59 7.19
N GLU A 109 -22.19 -4.25 5.91
CA GLU A 109 -23.17 -4.78 4.94
C GLU A 109 -23.08 -6.31 4.83
N ARG A 110 -21.87 -6.86 4.71
CA ARG A 110 -21.65 -8.32 4.52
C ARG A 110 -21.95 -9.14 5.78
N THR A 111 -21.80 -8.55 6.95
CA THR A 111 -22.11 -9.21 8.24
C THR A 111 -23.51 -8.90 8.75
N GLY A 112 -24.24 -7.96 8.12
CA GLY A 112 -25.56 -7.51 8.54
C GLY A 112 -25.55 -6.77 9.88
N ARG A 113 -24.41 -6.21 10.33
CA ARG A 113 -24.24 -5.57 11.63
C ARG A 113 -24.35 -4.06 11.55
N THR A 114 -24.97 -3.44 12.53
CA THR A 114 -24.94 -1.99 12.67
C THR A 114 -23.51 -1.53 12.98
N LEU A 115 -22.97 -0.62 12.17
CA LEU A 115 -21.64 -0.07 12.32
C LEU A 115 -21.63 1.19 13.18
N GLU A 116 -20.75 1.21 14.17
CA GLU A 116 -20.30 2.42 14.86
C GLU A 116 -18.87 2.74 14.37
N MET A 117 -18.72 3.86 13.65
CA MET A 117 -17.47 4.27 13.06
C MET A 117 -16.71 5.21 13.99
N GLY A 118 -15.69 4.70 14.68
CA GLY A 118 -14.77 5.46 15.52
C GLY A 118 -13.49 5.90 14.80
N ALA A 119 -13.16 5.29 13.68
CA ALA A 119 -11.93 5.62 12.94
C ALA A 119 -11.87 7.10 12.53
N CYS A 120 -10.67 7.67 12.53
CA CYS A 120 -10.44 9.08 12.24
C CYS A 120 -9.16 9.29 11.46
N SER A 121 -9.22 9.99 10.32
CA SER A 121 -8.06 10.28 9.48
C SER A 121 -6.98 11.02 10.28
N GLY A 122 -5.73 10.54 10.19
CA GLY A 122 -4.59 11.08 10.94
C GLY A 122 -4.45 10.56 12.38
N ALA A 123 -5.36 9.70 12.84
CA ALA A 123 -5.29 9.14 14.19
C ALA A 123 -3.98 8.36 14.42
N ARG A 124 -3.44 8.51 15.61
CA ARG A 124 -2.32 7.77 16.17
C ARG A 124 -2.79 6.91 17.32
N THR A 125 -1.97 6.02 17.81
CA THR A 125 -2.29 5.15 18.94
C THR A 125 -2.79 5.90 20.18
N ARG A 126 -2.27 7.10 20.44
CA ARG A 126 -2.76 7.97 21.52
C ARG A 126 -4.24 8.33 21.41
N ASN A 127 -4.79 8.43 20.17
CA ASN A 127 -6.19 8.80 19.97
C ASN A 127 -7.16 7.64 20.31
N PHE A 128 -6.65 6.47 20.64
CA PHE A 128 -7.43 5.41 21.27
C PHE A 128 -7.77 5.78 22.73
N TYR A 129 -6.92 6.56 23.40
CA TYR A 129 -7.00 6.91 24.82
C TYR A 129 -7.36 8.37 25.06
N GLU A 130 -7.06 9.26 24.13
CA GLU A 130 -7.18 10.71 24.27
C GLU A 130 -8.25 11.24 23.32
N ALA A 131 -9.17 12.04 23.88
CA ALA A 131 -10.15 12.78 23.10
C ALA A 131 -9.47 13.88 22.26
N ASN A 132 -10.01 14.17 21.09
CA ASN A 132 -9.71 15.38 20.34
C ASN A 132 -10.85 16.39 20.54
N GLU A 133 -10.80 17.13 21.63
CA GLU A 133 -11.85 18.08 22.00
C GLU A 133 -12.09 19.16 20.94
N SER A 134 -11.04 19.59 20.22
CA SER A 134 -11.16 20.59 19.17
C SER A 134 -11.98 20.12 17.97
N TRP A 135 -12.13 18.80 17.80
CA TRP A 135 -12.95 18.17 16.77
C TRP A 135 -14.24 17.55 17.31
N GLY A 136 -14.46 17.60 18.63
CA GLY A 136 -15.57 16.93 19.28
C GLY A 136 -15.48 15.40 19.21
N GLU A 137 -14.26 14.85 19.07
CA GLU A 137 -14.03 13.40 19.00
C GLU A 137 -13.63 12.86 20.36
N ALA A 138 -14.39 11.88 20.88
CA ALA A 138 -14.01 11.11 22.06
C ALA A 138 -12.81 10.21 21.77
N ALA A 139 -12.19 9.69 22.82
CA ALA A 139 -11.20 8.61 22.69
C ALA A 139 -11.84 7.41 21.96
N GLN A 140 -11.13 6.80 21.02
CA GLN A 140 -11.74 5.77 20.19
C GLN A 140 -12.17 4.54 21.00
N LEU A 141 -11.44 4.17 22.05
CA LEU A 141 -11.80 3.06 22.93
C LEU A 141 -13.09 3.28 23.73
N ASP A 142 -13.55 4.53 23.88
CA ASP A 142 -14.79 4.83 24.59
C ASP A 142 -16.06 4.42 23.82
N ARG A 143 -15.90 4.03 22.55
CA ARG A 143 -16.97 3.45 21.72
C ARG A 143 -17.19 1.96 21.96
N LEU A 144 -16.27 1.32 22.68
CA LEU A 144 -16.35 -0.10 22.98
C LEU A 144 -17.17 -0.35 24.24
N GLY A 145 -17.94 -1.43 24.23
CA GLY A 145 -18.74 -1.86 25.36
C GLY A 145 -18.96 -3.38 25.38
N PRO A 146 -19.57 -3.90 26.44
CA PRO A 146 -19.81 -5.35 26.59
C PRO A 146 -20.75 -5.93 25.54
N ASP A 147 -21.56 -5.09 24.89
CA ASP A 147 -22.49 -5.47 23.82
C ASP A 147 -21.87 -5.35 22.42
N THR A 148 -20.58 -5.02 22.32
CA THR A 148 -19.84 -5.03 21.05
C THR A 148 -19.59 -6.47 20.64
N GLY A 149 -20.08 -6.85 19.45
CA GLY A 149 -19.92 -8.21 18.91
C GLY A 149 -18.78 -8.36 17.90
N LEU A 150 -18.39 -7.25 17.26
CA LEU A 150 -17.29 -7.22 16.29
C LEU A 150 -16.47 -5.95 16.45
N VAL A 151 -15.16 -6.06 16.46
CA VAL A 151 -14.23 -4.93 16.40
C VAL A 151 -13.27 -5.12 15.25
N THR A 152 -13.09 -4.09 14.41
CA THR A 152 -11.93 -4.01 13.50
C THR A 152 -11.14 -2.75 13.79
N PHE A 153 -9.83 -2.80 13.64
CA PHE A 153 -9.00 -1.60 13.79
C PHE A 153 -7.71 -1.68 12.99
N SER A 154 -7.28 -0.52 12.45
CA SER A 154 -6.03 -0.34 11.71
C SER A 154 -5.37 0.93 12.22
N ILE A 155 -4.18 0.81 12.86
CA ILE A 155 -3.52 1.92 13.55
C ILE A 155 -2.01 1.71 13.60
N GLY A 156 -1.26 2.80 13.71
CA GLY A 156 0.20 2.80 13.86
C GLY A 156 0.94 3.39 12.67
N GLY A 157 0.33 3.46 11.48
CA GLY A 157 0.97 4.05 10.30
C GLY A 157 1.36 5.51 10.50
N ASN A 158 0.53 6.29 11.23
CA ASN A 158 0.84 7.69 11.59
C ASN A 158 1.87 7.80 12.71
N ASP A 159 1.94 6.85 13.65
CA ASP A 159 2.98 6.78 14.68
C ASP A 159 4.34 6.47 14.04
N ALA A 160 4.38 5.53 13.07
CA ALA A 160 5.55 5.23 12.26
C ALA A 160 5.94 6.36 11.31
N GLY A 161 5.04 7.35 11.10
CA GLY A 161 5.33 8.54 10.30
C GLY A 161 5.28 8.32 8.79
N PHE A 162 4.57 7.31 8.28
CA PHE A 162 4.55 6.96 6.85
C PHE A 162 4.15 8.14 5.94
N ALA A 163 3.18 8.98 6.35
CA ALA A 163 2.79 10.14 5.55
C ALA A 163 3.94 11.15 5.39
N ARG A 164 4.75 11.39 6.46
CA ARG A 164 5.93 12.25 6.42
C ARG A 164 7.02 11.63 5.56
N ILE A 165 7.29 10.34 5.75
CA ILE A 165 8.31 9.60 5.00
C ILE A 165 8.04 9.65 3.50
N LEU A 166 6.81 9.42 3.08
CA LEU A 166 6.42 9.53 1.67
C LEU A 166 6.68 10.96 1.15
N GLY A 167 6.39 12.00 1.94
CA GLY A 167 6.71 13.38 1.63
C GLY A 167 8.21 13.59 1.44
N ASP A 168 9.03 13.09 2.36
CA ASP A 168 10.50 13.20 2.33
C ASP A 168 11.09 12.41 1.14
N CYS A 169 10.57 11.21 0.84
CA CYS A 169 11.01 10.41 -0.30
C CYS A 169 10.68 11.05 -1.65
N ILE A 170 9.51 11.72 -1.76
CA ILE A 170 9.07 12.38 -2.99
C ILE A 170 9.78 13.73 -3.19
N GLY A 171 9.85 14.52 -2.14
CA GLY A 171 10.45 15.88 -2.17
C GLY A 171 11.96 15.91 -2.10
N GLY A 172 12.61 14.77 -1.82
CA GLY A 172 14.05 14.69 -1.57
C GLY A 172 14.46 15.27 -0.21
N GLY A 173 13.50 15.64 0.65
CA GLY A 173 13.75 16.32 1.92
C GLY A 173 14.63 17.56 1.73
N ASP A 174 15.55 17.80 2.65
CA ASP A 174 16.54 18.90 2.57
C ASP A 174 17.51 18.77 1.39
N ARG A 175 17.53 17.61 0.69
CA ARG A 175 18.43 17.32 -0.44
C ARG A 175 17.87 17.72 -1.79
N GLY A 176 16.58 18.09 -1.86
CA GLY A 176 15.90 18.53 -3.07
C GLY A 176 15.43 17.38 -4.00
N PHE A 177 14.42 17.66 -4.79
CA PHE A 177 13.67 16.73 -5.67
C PHE A 177 14.55 15.94 -6.68
N LEU A 178 15.74 16.43 -7.01
CA LEU A 178 16.67 15.79 -7.94
C LEU A 178 17.75 14.95 -7.24
N SER A 179 17.70 14.81 -5.91
CA SER A 179 18.69 13.99 -5.19
C SER A 179 18.58 12.53 -5.61
N ALA A 180 19.70 11.94 -5.98
CA ALA A 180 19.82 10.50 -6.23
C ALA A 180 19.81 9.69 -4.94
N ALA A 181 20.11 10.31 -3.78
CA ALA A 181 20.06 9.67 -2.49
C ALA A 181 18.61 9.57 -2.02
N GLY A 182 18.10 8.37 -1.91
CA GLY A 182 16.75 8.09 -1.41
C GLY A 182 16.59 8.37 0.07
N CYS A 183 15.35 8.50 0.52
CA CYS A 183 15.01 8.67 1.94
C CYS A 183 15.45 7.48 2.80
N SER A 184 15.49 6.27 2.22
CA SER A 184 15.97 5.05 2.87
C SER A 184 17.47 5.08 3.23
N SER A 185 18.25 6.00 2.65
CA SER A 185 19.65 6.21 3.00
C SER A 185 19.86 7.23 4.12
N ASP A 186 18.79 7.85 4.62
CA ASP A 186 18.82 8.82 5.69
C ASP A 186 18.70 8.13 7.05
N ALA A 187 19.78 8.18 7.85
CA ALA A 187 19.81 7.52 9.14
C ALA A 187 18.82 8.12 10.16
N GLU A 188 18.49 9.40 10.05
CA GLU A 188 17.49 10.04 10.91
C GLU A 188 16.08 9.53 10.54
N VAL A 189 15.76 9.48 9.24
CA VAL A 189 14.49 8.98 8.75
C VAL A 189 14.30 7.50 9.12
N THR A 190 15.30 6.67 8.82
CA THR A 190 15.22 5.23 9.10
C THR A 190 15.16 4.94 10.59
N GLY A 191 15.98 5.61 11.40
CA GLY A 191 15.98 5.46 12.85
C GLY A 191 14.67 5.92 13.51
N ALA A 192 14.05 6.98 12.99
CA ALA A 192 12.75 7.44 13.49
C ALA A 192 11.63 6.43 13.24
N VAL A 193 11.63 5.78 12.05
CA VAL A 193 10.67 4.71 11.69
C VAL A 193 10.88 3.49 12.57
N ASP A 194 12.12 3.03 12.65
CA ASP A 194 12.50 1.85 13.43
C ASP A 194 12.11 2.00 14.90
N GLY A 195 12.44 3.16 15.50
CA GLY A 195 12.07 3.45 16.87
C GLY A 195 10.57 3.53 17.12
N ALA A 196 9.80 3.98 16.12
CA ALA A 196 8.34 3.99 16.22
C ALA A 196 7.75 2.58 16.13
N ILE A 197 8.23 1.75 15.20
CA ILE A 197 7.80 0.34 15.07
C ILE A 197 8.17 -0.44 16.35
N ASP A 198 9.36 -0.21 16.90
CA ASP A 198 9.77 -0.86 18.15
C ASP A 198 8.88 -0.45 19.34
N ALA A 199 8.46 0.82 19.39
CA ALA A 199 7.52 1.28 20.43
C ALA A 199 6.12 0.65 20.26
N LEU A 200 5.61 0.59 19.02
CA LEU A 200 4.35 -0.07 18.69
C LEU A 200 4.39 -1.58 19.02
N ALA A 201 5.52 -2.23 18.77
CA ALA A 201 5.77 -3.63 19.12
C ALA A 201 5.96 -3.87 20.62
N GLY A 202 6.08 -2.81 21.45
CA GLY A 202 6.36 -2.91 22.88
C GLY A 202 7.81 -3.24 23.23
N LYS A 203 8.73 -3.19 22.24
CA LYS A 203 10.17 -3.41 22.49
C LYS A 203 10.83 -2.21 23.20
N THR A 204 10.30 -1.01 22.97
CA THR A 204 10.74 0.24 23.58
C THR A 204 9.53 1.08 23.98
N THR A 205 9.76 2.19 24.69
CA THR A 205 8.74 3.18 25.02
C THR A 205 9.01 4.47 24.28
N ARG A 206 7.95 5.13 23.77
CA ARG A 206 8.01 6.42 23.12
C ARG A 206 6.82 7.26 23.58
N ASP A 207 7.07 8.51 23.92
CA ASP A 207 6.01 9.41 24.36
C ASP A 207 4.90 9.55 23.30
N GLY A 208 3.65 9.46 23.74
CA GLY A 208 2.46 9.51 22.89
C GLY A 208 2.25 8.32 21.96
N VAL A 209 3.03 7.23 22.10
CA VAL A 209 2.85 5.97 21.36
C VAL A 209 2.49 4.86 22.35
N TYR A 210 1.31 4.28 22.14
CA TYR A 210 0.84 3.11 22.89
C TYR A 210 1.12 1.84 22.09
N SER A 211 1.63 0.81 22.76
CA SER A 211 1.92 -0.46 22.11
C SER A 211 0.66 -1.18 21.67
N TYR A 212 0.79 -2.04 20.67
CA TYR A 212 -0.32 -2.91 20.23
C TYR A 212 -0.81 -3.80 21.37
N GLU A 213 0.09 -4.26 22.22
CA GLU A 213 -0.24 -5.07 23.41
C GLU A 213 -1.20 -4.33 24.35
N SER A 214 -0.89 -3.05 24.66
CA SER A 214 -1.74 -2.23 25.51
C SER A 214 -3.13 -2.01 24.90
N ILE A 215 -3.18 -1.65 23.62
CA ILE A 215 -4.44 -1.43 22.91
C ILE A 215 -5.30 -2.68 22.92
N MET A 216 -4.73 -3.85 22.64
CA MET A 216 -5.47 -5.10 22.57
C MET A 216 -5.95 -5.58 23.94
N THR A 217 -5.16 -5.36 24.99
CA THR A 217 -5.59 -5.59 26.38
C THR A 217 -6.83 -4.77 26.70
N ASP A 218 -6.83 -3.48 26.34
CA ASP A 218 -7.95 -2.57 26.66
C ASP A 218 -9.18 -2.85 25.79
N ILE A 219 -9.00 -3.26 24.53
CA ILE A 219 -10.12 -3.74 23.68
C ILE A 219 -10.78 -4.97 24.36
N GLY A 220 -9.99 -5.96 24.78
CA GLY A 220 -10.49 -7.16 25.44
C GLY A 220 -11.20 -6.87 26.76
N THR A 221 -10.70 -5.89 27.51
CA THR A 221 -11.32 -5.47 28.76
C THR A 221 -12.69 -4.82 28.55
N ARG A 222 -12.83 -3.98 27.50
CA ARG A 222 -14.05 -3.23 27.20
C ARG A 222 -15.08 -4.07 26.46
N SER A 223 -14.63 -4.98 25.60
CA SER A 223 -15.47 -5.83 24.74
C SER A 223 -15.05 -7.30 24.81
N PRO A 224 -15.22 -7.94 25.97
CA PRO A 224 -14.65 -9.27 26.25
C PRO A 224 -15.22 -10.39 25.38
N ASN A 225 -16.39 -10.19 24.78
CA ASN A 225 -17.08 -11.17 23.95
C ASN A 225 -16.92 -10.90 22.45
N ALA A 226 -16.30 -9.77 22.06
CA ALA A 226 -16.21 -9.40 20.65
C ALA A 226 -15.26 -10.29 19.85
N ALA A 227 -15.61 -10.59 18.60
CA ALA A 227 -14.63 -10.99 17.62
C ALA A 227 -13.78 -9.77 17.25
N VAL A 228 -12.47 -9.85 17.41
CA VAL A 228 -11.57 -8.72 17.15
C VAL A 228 -10.65 -9.04 15.98
N VAL A 229 -10.58 -8.13 15.00
CA VAL A 229 -9.73 -8.24 13.83
C VAL A 229 -8.79 -7.03 13.76
N ALA A 230 -7.51 -7.24 13.94
CA ALA A 230 -6.48 -6.26 13.60
C ALA A 230 -6.29 -6.26 12.07
N VAL A 231 -6.38 -5.09 11.43
CA VAL A 231 -6.32 -4.95 9.98
C VAL A 231 -4.99 -4.30 9.60
N GLY A 232 -4.15 -5.06 8.91
CA GLY A 232 -2.85 -4.61 8.45
C GLY A 232 -2.94 -3.59 7.31
N TYR A 233 -1.79 -3.02 6.94
CA TYR A 233 -1.66 -2.12 5.82
C TYR A 233 -1.21 -2.89 4.57
N PRO A 234 -1.76 -2.61 3.39
CA PRO A 234 -1.23 -3.18 2.15
C PRO A 234 0.15 -2.61 1.84
N ARG A 235 0.98 -3.34 1.12
CA ARG A 235 2.18 -2.78 0.53
C ARG A 235 1.79 -1.70 -0.48
N LEU A 236 2.50 -0.56 -0.46
CA LEU A 236 2.20 0.56 -1.35
C LEU A 236 2.69 0.34 -2.78
N PHE A 237 3.74 -0.45 -2.97
CA PHE A 237 4.43 -0.62 -4.24
C PHE A 237 4.59 -2.11 -4.57
N PRO A 238 4.74 -2.47 -5.88
CA PRO A 238 5.10 -3.82 -6.25
C PRO A 238 6.40 -4.28 -5.56
N GLU A 239 6.51 -5.57 -5.26
CA GLU A 239 7.67 -6.14 -4.55
C GLU A 239 9.01 -5.74 -5.17
N GLN A 240 9.13 -5.81 -6.49
CA GLN A 240 10.33 -5.43 -7.23
C GLN A 240 10.44 -3.92 -7.50
N GLY A 241 9.52 -3.14 -6.97
CA GLY A 241 9.36 -1.73 -7.29
C GLY A 241 8.67 -1.51 -8.65
N GLY A 242 7.81 -0.50 -8.69
CA GLY A 242 7.10 -0.06 -9.90
C GLY A 242 7.79 1.14 -10.54
N SER A 243 7.60 1.30 -11.85
CA SER A 243 7.92 2.51 -12.58
C SER A 243 6.66 3.01 -13.25
N GLY A 244 6.29 4.26 -12.98
CA GLY A 244 5.09 4.86 -13.54
C GLY A 244 5.30 6.33 -13.89
N GLY A 245 4.83 6.70 -15.07
CA GLY A 245 4.79 8.10 -15.53
C GLY A 245 6.11 8.68 -16.02
N LEU A 246 6.11 9.99 -16.22
CA LEU A 246 7.12 10.79 -16.91
C LEU A 246 8.47 10.93 -16.19
N LEU A 247 8.63 10.40 -14.98
CA LEU A 247 9.77 10.65 -14.10
C LEU A 247 10.69 9.42 -13.98
N LEU A 248 11.56 9.21 -14.99
CA LEU A 248 12.84 8.48 -14.87
C LEU A 248 12.80 7.18 -14.03
N GLY A 249 11.83 6.28 -14.30
CA GLY A 249 11.78 4.98 -13.62
C GLY A 249 11.29 5.03 -12.14
N ARG A 250 10.77 6.17 -11.68
CA ARG A 250 10.20 6.36 -10.33
C ARG A 250 8.69 6.18 -10.34
N CYS A 251 8.15 5.63 -9.28
CA CYS A 251 6.71 5.60 -9.04
C CYS A 251 6.31 6.81 -8.20
N HIS A 252 5.54 7.73 -8.76
CA HIS A 252 5.12 8.97 -8.09
C HIS A 252 6.28 9.76 -7.45
N GLY A 253 7.48 9.70 -8.01
CA GLY A 253 8.67 10.37 -7.49
C GLY A 253 9.52 9.51 -6.54
N VAL A 254 9.02 8.38 -6.07
CA VAL A 254 9.72 7.47 -5.15
C VAL A 254 10.63 6.54 -5.94
N THR A 255 11.90 6.43 -5.54
CA THR A 255 12.87 5.52 -6.17
C THR A 255 12.52 4.07 -5.88
N LYS A 256 12.97 3.12 -6.72
CA LYS A 256 12.70 1.70 -6.46
C LYS A 256 13.31 1.20 -5.15
N VAL A 257 14.46 1.73 -4.76
CA VAL A 257 15.10 1.42 -3.48
C VAL A 257 14.22 1.85 -2.32
N ASP A 258 13.69 3.09 -2.37
CA ASP A 258 12.80 3.60 -1.34
C ASP A 258 11.46 2.85 -1.32
N GLN A 259 10.93 2.48 -2.48
CA GLN A 259 9.70 1.67 -2.58
C GLN A 259 9.85 0.33 -1.84
N ARG A 260 10.96 -0.37 -2.07
CA ARG A 260 11.25 -1.65 -1.38
C ARG A 260 11.43 -1.45 0.12
N TRP A 261 12.13 -0.38 0.53
CA TRP A 261 12.31 -0.04 1.93
C TRP A 261 10.98 0.28 2.61
N ILE A 262 10.10 1.09 1.99
CA ILE A 262 8.76 1.39 2.51
C ILE A 262 7.95 0.11 2.66
N ASN A 263 7.95 -0.78 1.66
CA ASN A 263 7.27 -2.07 1.76
C ASN A 263 7.82 -2.91 2.91
N ALA A 264 9.15 -3.02 3.05
CA ALA A 264 9.78 -3.76 4.15
C ALA A 264 9.38 -3.21 5.53
N LYS A 265 9.26 -1.88 5.68
CA LYS A 265 8.79 -1.25 6.92
C LYS A 265 7.29 -1.46 7.15
N THR A 266 6.50 -1.54 6.08
CA THR A 266 5.08 -1.93 6.17
C THR A 266 4.94 -3.38 6.65
N ASP A 267 5.74 -4.29 6.10
CA ASP A 267 5.73 -5.71 6.50
C ASP A 267 6.17 -5.87 7.96
N GLU A 268 7.18 -5.13 8.39
CA GLU A 268 7.67 -5.15 9.77
C GLU A 268 6.60 -4.65 10.76
N LEU A 269 5.92 -3.54 10.41
CA LEU A 269 4.79 -3.02 11.18
C LEU A 269 3.65 -4.06 11.27
N ASN A 270 3.27 -4.66 10.13
CA ASN A 270 2.24 -5.68 10.07
C ASN A 270 2.61 -6.92 10.88
N THR A 271 3.88 -7.33 10.85
CA THR A 271 4.38 -8.48 11.64
C THR A 271 4.22 -8.23 13.14
N ALA A 272 4.64 -7.04 13.62
CA ALA A 272 4.48 -6.67 15.03
C ALA A 272 2.98 -6.62 15.44
N PHE A 273 2.13 -6.06 14.55
CA PHE A 273 0.69 -5.96 14.78
C PHE A 273 0.04 -7.34 14.82
N LYS A 274 0.37 -8.21 13.87
CA LYS A 274 -0.12 -9.60 13.82
C LYS A 274 0.32 -10.41 15.04
N ALA A 275 1.59 -10.29 15.46
CA ALA A 275 2.08 -10.99 16.64
C ALA A 275 1.29 -10.62 17.90
N ALA A 276 1.05 -9.32 18.13
CA ALA A 276 0.23 -8.85 19.22
C ALA A 276 -1.22 -9.36 19.13
N ALA A 277 -1.84 -9.31 17.93
CA ALA A 277 -3.20 -9.81 17.73
C ALA A 277 -3.32 -11.30 18.11
N LEU A 278 -2.41 -12.13 17.62
CA LEU A 278 -2.45 -13.58 17.88
C LEU A 278 -2.20 -13.92 19.34
N ARG A 279 -1.33 -13.16 20.07
CA ARG A 279 -1.13 -13.35 21.54
C ARG A 279 -2.41 -13.12 22.32
N HIS A 280 -3.25 -12.19 21.86
CA HIS A 280 -4.56 -11.92 22.48
C HIS A 280 -5.69 -12.84 21.98
N GLY A 281 -5.37 -13.82 21.11
CA GLY A 281 -6.37 -14.68 20.50
C GLY A 281 -7.25 -13.94 19.46
N TYR A 282 -6.80 -12.78 18.98
CA TYR A 282 -7.47 -11.98 17.97
C TYR A 282 -7.08 -12.41 16.56
N LEU A 283 -7.84 -11.98 15.59
CA LEU A 283 -7.59 -12.27 14.18
C LEU A 283 -6.75 -11.16 13.56
N PHE A 284 -6.01 -11.50 12.53
CA PHE A 284 -5.29 -10.55 11.70
C PHE A 284 -5.79 -10.64 10.25
N ALA A 285 -6.22 -9.53 9.70
CA ALA A 285 -6.56 -9.42 8.28
C ALA A 285 -5.38 -8.76 7.54
N ASP A 286 -4.72 -9.52 6.67
CA ASP A 286 -3.64 -9.03 5.82
C ASP A 286 -4.18 -8.73 4.42
N PRO A 287 -4.24 -7.46 4.01
CA PRO A 287 -4.70 -7.09 2.68
C PRO A 287 -3.61 -7.22 1.59
N THR A 288 -2.37 -7.52 1.94
CA THR A 288 -1.22 -7.48 1.03
C THR A 288 -1.45 -8.33 -0.23
N ASP A 289 -1.86 -9.59 -0.06
CA ASP A 289 -2.13 -10.49 -1.19
C ASP A 289 -3.30 -10.00 -2.07
N ASN A 290 -4.30 -9.36 -1.43
CA ASN A 290 -5.46 -8.83 -2.15
C ASN A 290 -5.08 -7.66 -3.07
N PHE A 291 -4.03 -6.89 -2.71
CA PHE A 291 -3.52 -5.76 -3.49
C PHE A 291 -2.47 -6.15 -4.54
N GLU A 292 -2.03 -7.42 -4.59
CA GLU A 292 -1.01 -7.86 -5.54
C GLU A 292 -1.35 -7.44 -6.97
N ARG A 293 -0.43 -6.77 -7.65
CA ARG A 293 -0.54 -6.14 -8.99
C ARG A 293 -1.42 -4.89 -9.05
N HIS A 294 -2.04 -4.50 -7.94
CA HIS A 294 -2.89 -3.32 -7.82
C HIS A 294 -2.28 -2.25 -6.89
N GLU A 295 -1.03 -2.40 -6.49
CA GLU A 295 -0.27 -1.39 -5.77
C GLU A 295 -0.06 -0.15 -6.64
N LEU A 296 0.48 0.92 -6.07
CA LEU A 296 0.93 2.09 -6.84
C LEU A 296 1.93 1.67 -7.92
N CYS A 297 1.64 2.07 -9.16
CA CYS A 297 2.40 1.64 -10.35
C CYS A 297 2.40 0.12 -10.60
N GLY A 298 1.45 -0.58 -10.03
CA GLY A 298 1.15 -1.97 -10.33
C GLY A 298 0.65 -2.15 -11.77
N ARG A 299 0.65 -3.40 -12.27
CA ARG A 299 0.40 -3.69 -13.69
C ARG A 299 -1.08 -3.63 -14.09
N HIS A 300 -2.01 -3.78 -13.17
CA HIS A 300 -3.44 -3.94 -13.44
C HIS A 300 -4.30 -2.73 -13.04
N GLY A 301 -3.69 -1.57 -12.89
CA GLY A 301 -4.34 -0.38 -12.35
C GLY A 301 -4.28 -0.35 -10.82
N SER A 302 -4.07 0.84 -10.26
CA SER A 302 -3.87 0.98 -8.82
C SER A 302 -5.19 0.99 -8.07
N TRP A 303 -5.24 0.26 -6.98
CA TRP A 303 -6.29 0.36 -5.95
C TRP A 303 -5.94 1.37 -4.85
N MET A 304 -4.89 2.13 -5.07
CA MET A 304 -4.45 3.24 -4.23
C MET A 304 -4.53 4.54 -5.03
N PHE A 305 -4.85 5.63 -4.37
CA PHE A 305 -4.77 6.96 -4.99
C PHE A 305 -3.32 7.38 -5.18
N GLY A 306 -3.02 7.93 -6.36
CA GLY A 306 -1.70 8.44 -6.70
C GLY A 306 -1.39 9.80 -6.05
N LEU A 307 -0.17 10.29 -6.25
CA LEU A 307 0.37 11.50 -5.61
C LEU A 307 -0.49 12.76 -5.79
N LEU A 308 -1.09 12.92 -6.97
CA LEU A 308 -1.83 14.15 -7.32
C LEU A 308 -3.31 14.11 -6.93
N GLU A 309 -3.78 12.99 -6.38
CA GLU A 309 -5.17 12.80 -5.96
C GLU A 309 -5.36 13.18 -4.50
N THR A 310 -6.57 13.58 -4.12
CA THR A 310 -6.89 14.02 -2.75
C THR A 310 -6.61 12.94 -1.71
N GLY A 311 -6.89 11.69 -2.05
CA GLY A 311 -6.64 10.52 -1.19
C GLY A 311 -5.24 9.93 -1.32
N ARG A 312 -4.23 10.70 -1.80
CA ARG A 312 -2.88 10.20 -2.11
C ARG A 312 -2.38 9.14 -1.14
N PHE A 313 -1.91 8.02 -1.69
CA PHE A 313 -1.35 6.88 -0.93
C PHE A 313 -2.33 6.16 -0.01
N HIS A 314 -3.63 6.38 -0.18
CA HIS A 314 -4.68 5.66 0.53
C HIS A 314 -5.46 4.77 -0.44
N PRO A 315 -6.12 3.73 0.06
CA PRO A 315 -6.97 2.88 -0.76
C PRO A 315 -8.10 3.68 -1.43
N ASN A 316 -8.34 3.45 -2.71
CA ASN A 316 -9.56 3.88 -3.39
C ASN A 316 -10.70 2.91 -3.08
N ILE A 317 -11.84 3.05 -3.74
CA ILE A 317 -13.02 2.19 -3.48
C ILE A 317 -12.72 0.70 -3.71
N ASP A 318 -11.90 0.35 -4.70
CA ASP A 318 -11.54 -1.04 -4.97
C ASP A 318 -10.53 -1.56 -3.93
N GLY A 319 -9.62 -0.70 -3.46
CA GLY A 319 -8.74 -0.99 -2.34
C GLY A 319 -9.50 -1.23 -1.03
N HIS A 320 -10.56 -0.46 -0.78
CA HIS A 320 -11.43 -0.70 0.38
C HIS A 320 -12.21 -2.01 0.24
N ARG A 321 -12.66 -2.38 -0.96
CA ARG A 321 -13.27 -3.70 -1.22
C ARG A 321 -12.29 -4.84 -0.94
N ALA A 322 -11.06 -4.71 -1.42
CA ALA A 322 -10.00 -5.69 -1.18
C ALA A 322 -9.66 -5.84 0.31
N THR A 323 -9.61 -4.73 1.06
CA THR A 323 -9.42 -4.75 2.50
C THR A 323 -10.60 -5.43 3.22
N ALA A 324 -11.84 -5.14 2.80
CA ALA A 324 -13.02 -5.81 3.33
C ALA A 324 -13.00 -7.34 3.05
N ASP A 325 -12.53 -7.75 1.86
CA ASP A 325 -12.35 -9.16 1.51
C ASP A 325 -11.36 -9.84 2.46
N ALA A 326 -10.24 -9.17 2.80
CA ALA A 326 -9.27 -9.68 3.77
C ALA A 326 -9.89 -9.83 5.17
N VAL A 327 -10.70 -8.87 5.62
CA VAL A 327 -11.39 -8.92 6.92
C VAL A 327 -12.41 -10.06 6.94
N ILE A 328 -13.27 -10.18 5.93
CA ILE A 328 -14.26 -11.26 5.84
C ILE A 328 -13.58 -12.63 5.78
N LYS A 329 -12.47 -12.75 5.04
CA LYS A 329 -11.65 -13.97 5.02
C LYS A 329 -11.12 -14.30 6.42
N ALA A 330 -10.60 -13.32 7.17
CA ALA A 330 -10.10 -13.53 8.52
C ALA A 330 -11.20 -13.97 9.49
N LEU A 331 -12.42 -13.43 9.34
CA LEU A 331 -13.58 -13.79 10.15
C LEU A 331 -14.13 -15.19 9.84
N GLY A 332 -13.79 -15.81 8.71
CA GLY A 332 -14.24 -17.15 8.35
C GLY A 332 -13.82 -18.21 9.36
N VAL A 333 -14.66 -19.21 9.59
CA VAL A 333 -14.44 -20.30 10.55
C VAL A 333 -13.08 -20.96 10.36
N ALA A 334 -12.67 -21.24 9.11
CA ALA A 334 -11.38 -21.86 8.81
C ALA A 334 -10.19 -21.05 9.38
N ASN A 335 -10.21 -19.72 9.22
CA ASN A 335 -9.12 -18.86 9.71
C ASN A 335 -9.16 -18.66 11.22
N ARG A 336 -10.37 -18.56 11.82
CA ARG A 336 -10.51 -18.48 13.29
C ARG A 336 -9.91 -19.70 14.01
N THR A 337 -9.88 -20.84 13.34
CA THR A 337 -9.29 -22.07 13.90
C THR A 337 -7.81 -22.24 13.60
N THR A 338 -7.28 -21.65 12.50
CA THR A 338 -5.88 -21.86 12.06
C THR A 338 -4.94 -20.74 12.45
N GLN A 339 -5.39 -19.50 12.53
CA GLN A 339 -4.50 -18.36 12.88
C GLN A 339 -3.78 -18.52 14.24
N PRO A 340 -4.41 -19.02 15.32
CA PRO A 340 -3.71 -19.23 16.57
C PRO A 340 -2.49 -20.16 16.47
N ALA A 341 -2.53 -21.13 15.55
CA ALA A 341 -1.40 -22.04 15.33
C ALA A 341 -0.18 -21.38 14.69
N GLN A 342 -0.34 -20.16 14.14
CA GLN A 342 0.75 -19.39 13.50
C GLN A 342 1.52 -18.52 14.50
N LEU A 343 1.12 -18.47 15.75
CA LEU A 343 1.68 -17.53 16.74
C LEU A 343 3.20 -17.67 16.86
N ALA A 344 3.70 -18.89 17.04
CA ALA A 344 5.14 -19.14 17.23
C ALA A 344 5.99 -18.63 16.05
N ASP A 345 5.51 -18.87 14.81
CA ASP A 345 6.22 -18.43 13.61
C ASP A 345 6.23 -16.90 13.49
N VAL A 346 5.09 -16.25 13.80
CA VAL A 346 4.97 -14.80 13.75
C VAL A 346 5.77 -14.13 14.86
N GLU A 347 5.81 -14.73 16.06
CA GLU A 347 6.64 -14.23 17.17
C GLU A 347 8.13 -14.34 16.84
N ALA A 348 8.57 -15.42 16.22
CA ALA A 348 9.94 -15.57 15.74
C ALA A 348 10.30 -14.47 14.73
N GLN A 349 9.39 -14.15 13.79
CA GLN A 349 9.58 -13.05 12.84
C GLN A 349 9.62 -11.69 13.53
N ALA A 350 8.73 -11.44 14.49
CA ALA A 350 8.65 -10.18 15.22
C ALA A 350 9.84 -9.96 16.19
N ALA A 351 10.42 -11.04 16.67
CA ALA A 351 11.60 -11.01 17.56
C ALA A 351 12.91 -10.83 16.78
N ASN A 352 12.92 -11.15 15.48
CA ASN A 352 14.11 -11.07 14.66
C ASN A 352 14.72 -9.65 14.67
N ALA A 353 15.99 -9.55 15.01
CA ALA A 353 16.69 -8.28 15.02
C ALA A 353 16.93 -7.79 13.58
N ARG A 354 16.95 -6.50 13.40
CA ARG A 354 17.32 -5.93 12.09
C ARG A 354 18.80 -6.12 11.85
N PRO A 355 19.21 -6.68 10.70
CA PRO A 355 20.62 -6.71 10.32
C PRO A 355 21.22 -5.29 10.26
N VAL A 356 22.44 -5.15 10.71
CA VAL A 356 23.20 -3.89 10.61
C VAL A 356 24.06 -3.94 9.36
N ALA A 357 23.73 -3.13 8.37
CA ALA A 357 24.50 -3.04 7.13
C ALA A 357 25.81 -2.25 7.36
N ALA A 358 26.94 -2.86 7.03
CA ALA A 358 28.24 -2.21 6.98
C ALA A 358 28.76 -2.25 5.54
N ILE A 359 28.68 -1.12 4.85
CA ILE A 359 28.94 -1.03 3.41
C ILE A 359 30.21 -0.24 3.17
N SER A 360 31.12 -0.76 2.33
CA SER A 360 32.22 -0.02 1.78
C SER A 360 32.19 -0.05 0.25
N VAL A 361 32.58 1.07 -0.36
CA VAL A 361 32.66 1.24 -1.80
C VAL A 361 34.11 1.60 -2.15
N SER A 362 34.72 0.84 -3.05
CA SER A 362 36.05 1.11 -3.57
C SER A 362 36.00 1.39 -5.08
N ARG A 363 36.98 2.15 -5.57
CA ARG A 363 37.11 2.41 -7.01
C ARG A 363 38.55 2.16 -7.45
N ASP A 364 38.68 1.34 -8.50
CA ASP A 364 39.93 1.08 -9.17
C ASP A 364 39.74 1.29 -10.69
N GLY A 365 40.17 2.46 -11.18
CA GLY A 365 39.90 2.90 -12.53
C GLY A 365 38.39 2.97 -12.84
N GLU A 366 37.95 2.15 -13.78
CA GLU A 366 36.53 2.00 -14.17
C GLU A 366 35.79 0.94 -13.34
N ARG A 367 36.45 0.24 -12.44
CA ARG A 367 35.84 -0.77 -11.59
C ARG A 367 35.37 -0.13 -10.27
N ILE A 368 34.14 -0.46 -9.89
CA ILE A 368 33.55 -0.12 -8.59
C ILE A 368 33.39 -1.44 -7.82
N GLY A 369 34.09 -1.54 -6.69
CA GLY A 369 33.94 -2.65 -5.75
C GLY A 369 32.96 -2.29 -4.66
N LEU A 370 32.00 -3.17 -4.40
CA LEU A 370 31.00 -3.08 -3.34
C LEU A 370 31.32 -4.19 -2.33
N ASP A 371 31.45 -3.85 -1.05
CA ASP A 371 31.74 -4.80 0.02
C ASP A 371 30.81 -4.53 1.21
N ALA A 372 29.99 -5.49 1.56
CA ALA A 372 29.12 -5.53 2.74
C ALA A 372 29.45 -6.72 3.66
N SER A 373 30.64 -7.31 3.52
CA SER A 373 31.05 -8.48 4.29
C SER A 373 31.18 -8.21 5.80
N ALA A 374 31.20 -6.93 6.20
CA ALA A 374 31.21 -6.51 7.60
C ALA A 374 29.78 -6.30 8.18
N SER A 375 28.74 -6.53 7.39
CA SER A 375 27.36 -6.49 7.90
C SER A 375 27.14 -7.59 8.93
N THR A 376 26.39 -7.27 9.96
CA THR A 376 26.14 -8.18 11.10
C THR A 376 24.65 -8.32 11.36
N ASP A 377 24.29 -9.44 11.96
CA ASP A 377 22.99 -9.71 12.53
C ASP A 377 23.18 -10.20 13.96
N SER A 378 22.50 -9.59 14.93
CA SER A 378 22.76 -9.83 16.34
C SER A 378 22.16 -11.13 16.86
N ASP A 379 21.15 -11.68 16.19
CA ASP A 379 20.44 -12.90 16.58
C ASP A 379 20.51 -14.00 15.52
N GLY A 380 21.28 -13.78 14.46
CA GLY A 380 21.42 -14.73 13.37
C GLY A 380 22.64 -14.50 12.51
N ALA A 381 22.50 -14.87 11.25
CA ALA A 381 23.48 -14.62 10.20
C ALA A 381 22.82 -13.83 9.06
N VAL A 382 23.52 -12.88 8.50
CA VAL A 382 23.06 -12.19 7.29
C VAL A 382 22.96 -13.21 6.15
N ALA A 383 21.74 -13.64 5.83
CA ALA A 383 21.47 -14.72 4.90
C ALA A 383 21.72 -14.32 3.45
N ASN A 384 21.29 -13.12 3.07
CA ASN A 384 21.39 -12.59 1.72
C ASN A 384 21.81 -11.12 1.74
N ILE A 385 22.58 -10.72 0.75
CA ILE A 385 22.92 -9.33 0.47
C ILE A 385 22.66 -9.06 -1.00
N ASP A 386 21.73 -8.15 -1.27
CA ASP A 386 21.41 -7.70 -2.61
C ASP A 386 21.77 -6.20 -2.76
N TRP A 387 22.47 -5.89 -3.85
CA TRP A 387 22.85 -4.54 -4.20
C TRP A 387 21.92 -4.04 -5.30
N TYR A 388 21.25 -2.95 -5.03
CA TYR A 388 20.42 -2.27 -6.02
C TYR A 388 21.16 -1.02 -6.49
N VAL A 389 21.75 -1.09 -7.66
CA VAL A 389 22.55 0.00 -8.22
C VAL A 389 21.73 0.75 -9.23
N GLN A 390 21.34 1.99 -8.91
CA GLN A 390 20.60 2.85 -9.83
C GLN A 390 21.58 3.64 -10.71
N HIS A 391 21.40 3.58 -12.02
CA HIS A 391 22.14 4.33 -13.01
C HIS A 391 21.56 5.73 -13.23
N ALA A 392 22.36 6.65 -13.75
CA ALA A 392 21.95 8.03 -14.03
C ALA A 392 20.80 8.12 -15.06
N ASP A 393 20.66 7.11 -15.93
CA ASP A 393 19.57 6.97 -16.91
C ASP A 393 18.27 6.41 -16.31
N GLY A 394 18.26 6.11 -15.00
CA GLY A 394 17.11 5.54 -14.29
C GLY A 394 17.00 4.02 -14.39
N THR A 395 17.92 3.35 -15.09
CA THR A 395 17.98 1.88 -15.07
C THR A 395 18.53 1.37 -13.75
N GLU A 396 18.18 0.14 -13.37
CA GLU A 396 18.62 -0.51 -12.15
C GLU A 396 19.35 -1.81 -12.48
N GLU A 397 20.48 -2.03 -11.82
CA GLU A 397 21.23 -3.27 -11.83
C GLU A 397 21.12 -3.94 -10.46
N VAL A 398 20.84 -5.23 -10.42
CA VAL A 398 20.81 -6.01 -9.18
C VAL A 398 22.02 -6.94 -9.16
N LEU A 399 22.83 -6.83 -8.10
CA LEU A 399 23.95 -7.68 -7.84
C LEU A 399 23.73 -8.38 -6.49
N THR A 400 24.20 -9.61 -6.35
CA THR A 400 23.99 -10.43 -5.14
C THR A 400 25.31 -10.82 -4.51
N GLY A 401 25.29 -11.02 -3.18
CA GLY A 401 26.42 -11.48 -2.38
C GLY A 401 27.11 -10.37 -1.60
N ALA A 402 27.89 -10.79 -0.59
CA ALA A 402 28.58 -9.89 0.33
C ALA A 402 29.59 -8.98 -0.37
N ARG A 403 30.10 -9.38 -1.52
CA ARG A 403 30.99 -8.60 -2.36
C ARG A 403 30.54 -8.66 -3.82
N ALA A 404 30.47 -7.51 -4.46
CA ALA A 404 30.14 -7.38 -5.86
C ALA A 404 31.07 -6.38 -6.55
N ASN A 405 31.30 -6.56 -7.85
CA ASN A 405 32.10 -5.68 -8.66
C ASN A 405 31.33 -5.29 -9.91
N ARG A 406 31.43 -4.02 -10.31
CA ARG A 406 30.85 -3.53 -11.56
C ARG A 406 31.86 -2.66 -12.32
N HIS A 407 31.69 -2.58 -13.63
CA HIS A 407 32.36 -1.55 -14.42
C HIS A 407 31.58 -0.22 -14.30
N GLY A 408 32.29 0.86 -14.08
CA GLY A 408 31.74 2.19 -14.13
C GLY A 408 31.16 2.53 -15.52
N PRO A 409 30.35 3.58 -15.65
CA PRO A 409 29.83 4.02 -16.94
C PRO A 409 31.03 4.35 -17.87
N ARG A 410 30.95 3.86 -19.12
CA ARG A 410 31.86 4.25 -20.21
C ARG A 410 31.57 5.67 -20.63
#